data_86b4819eb165b16676db92862e4b7297
#
_entry.id   86b4819eb165b16676db92862e4b7297
#
_cell.length_a   1.000
_cell.length_b   1.000
_cell.length_c   1.000
_cell.angle_alpha   90.00
_cell.angle_beta   90.00
_cell.angle_gamma   90.00
#
_symmetry.space_group_name_H-M   'P 1'
#
loop_
_entity.id
_entity.type
_entity.pdbx_description
1 polymer ?
#
loop_
_entity_poly.entity_id
_entity_poly.type
_entity_poly.pdbx_seq_one_letter_code
_entity_poly.pdbx_strand_id
1 'polypeptide(L)'
;SSAASDVYKRQVFVIGVGVAGLQAIATAKRLGARVEAFDTRDVVEEQVQSLGAKFVKIDLGETGETDQGYAKELTPDQIQKQKELQSKVCERSDIVITTAQLFGRPAPLLIDNNTIDKMSSGSVIFDMAVESGGNVEGSQPDEIIIRNGVKIIGISNLASKVAGHASLALSNNCLLYTSPSPRD
;
A
#
# COMPACT_ATOMS: atom_id res chain seq x y z
N SER A 1 -28.97 -27.02 -1.21
CA SER A 1 -27.56 -26.63 -1.35
C SER A 1 -27.49 -25.14 -1.61
N SER A 2 -27.24 -24.36 -0.57
CA SER A 2 -27.00 -22.93 -0.70
C SER A 2 -25.63 -22.74 -1.35
N ALA A 3 -25.60 -22.33 -2.61
CA ALA A 3 -24.44 -21.71 -3.18
C ALA A 3 -24.22 -20.39 -2.41
N ALA A 4 -23.34 -20.41 -1.42
CA ALA A 4 -22.82 -19.17 -0.86
C ALA A 4 -22.15 -18.45 -2.02
N SER A 5 -22.73 -17.33 -2.47
CA SER A 5 -22.06 -16.45 -3.40
C SER A 5 -20.76 -16.04 -2.74
N ASP A 6 -19.64 -16.49 -3.29
CA ASP A 6 -18.32 -15.97 -2.92
C ASP A 6 -18.32 -14.48 -3.24
N VAL A 7 -18.68 -13.68 -2.24
CA VAL A 7 -18.57 -12.24 -2.34
C VAL A 7 -17.11 -11.93 -2.54
N TYR A 8 -16.75 -11.50 -3.75
CA TYR A 8 -15.37 -11.12 -4.07
C TYR A 8 -14.94 -10.01 -3.10
N LYS A 9 -13.98 -10.33 -2.23
CA LYS A 9 -13.42 -9.35 -1.31
C LYS A 9 -12.21 -8.69 -1.97
N ARG A 10 -12.21 -7.36 -1.97
CA ARG A 10 -11.06 -6.59 -2.47
C ARG A 10 -9.78 -6.97 -1.73
N GLN A 11 -8.71 -7.12 -2.48
CA GLN A 11 -7.36 -7.36 -1.95
C GLN A 11 -6.64 -6.03 -1.80
N VAL A 12 -6.27 -5.69 -0.58
CA VAL A 12 -5.53 -4.46 -0.25
C VAL A 12 -4.16 -4.82 0.28
N PHE A 13 -3.14 -4.20 -0.27
CA PHE A 13 -1.76 -4.35 0.19
C PHE A 13 -1.22 -3.02 0.70
N VAL A 14 -0.73 -3.00 1.92
CA VAL A 14 -0.16 -1.81 2.57
C VAL A 14 1.34 -2.01 2.77
N ILE A 15 2.15 -1.12 2.22
CA ILE A 15 3.60 -1.12 2.36
C ILE A 15 4.01 0.05 3.24
N GLY A 16 4.61 -0.25 4.38
CA GLY A 16 4.92 0.70 5.43
C GLY A 16 3.82 0.74 6.50
N VAL A 17 4.17 0.36 7.72
CA VAL A 17 3.23 0.22 8.84
C VAL A 17 3.61 1.19 9.96
N GLY A 18 3.63 2.47 9.62
CA GLY A 18 3.63 3.56 10.60
C GLY A 18 2.18 3.96 10.95
N VAL A 19 1.99 5.14 11.49
CA VAL A 19 0.65 5.66 11.87
C VAL A 19 -0.29 5.66 10.66
N ALA A 20 0.16 6.17 9.52
CA ALA A 20 -0.65 6.21 8.30
C ALA A 20 -0.98 4.82 7.77
N GLY A 21 -0.01 3.90 7.78
CA GLY A 21 -0.21 2.51 7.35
C GLY A 21 -1.20 1.76 8.24
N LEU A 22 -1.11 1.89 9.56
CA LEU A 22 -2.06 1.29 10.49
C LEU A 22 -3.48 1.84 10.31
N GLN A 23 -3.63 3.14 10.07
CA GLN A 23 -4.93 3.75 9.78
C GLN A 23 -5.53 3.22 8.47
N ALA A 24 -4.70 3.08 7.43
CA ALA A 24 -5.11 2.51 6.16
C ALA A 24 -5.59 1.05 6.31
N ILE A 25 -4.86 0.23 7.07
CA ILE A 25 -5.23 -1.15 7.39
C ILE A 25 -6.60 -1.19 8.11
N ALA A 26 -6.75 -0.39 9.17
CA ALA A 26 -7.99 -0.35 9.95
C ALA A 26 -9.18 0.07 9.08
N THR A 27 -9.01 1.07 8.23
CA THR A 27 -10.05 1.54 7.31
C THR A 27 -10.43 0.47 6.29
N ALA A 28 -9.45 -0.15 5.64
CA ALA A 28 -9.69 -1.21 4.65
C ALA A 28 -10.40 -2.43 5.28
N LYS A 29 -10.02 -2.80 6.49
CA LYS A 29 -10.69 -3.88 7.24
C LYS A 29 -12.13 -3.55 7.56
N ARG A 30 -12.43 -2.32 7.99
CA ARG A 30 -13.82 -1.87 8.23
C ARG A 30 -14.68 -1.92 6.97
N LEU A 31 -14.09 -1.70 5.81
CA LEU A 31 -14.75 -1.81 4.51
C LEU A 31 -14.89 -3.25 3.99
N GLY A 32 -14.46 -4.24 4.75
CA GLY A 32 -14.59 -5.65 4.42
C GLY A 32 -13.50 -6.21 3.51
N ALA A 33 -12.42 -5.48 3.26
CA ALA A 33 -11.31 -5.95 2.44
C ALA A 33 -10.49 -7.04 3.11
N ARG A 34 -9.82 -7.85 2.29
CA ARG A 34 -8.69 -8.67 2.72
C ARG A 34 -7.44 -7.82 2.67
N VAL A 35 -6.75 -7.69 3.79
CA VAL A 35 -5.59 -6.81 3.91
C VAL A 35 -4.34 -7.62 4.19
N GLU A 36 -3.33 -7.40 3.38
CA GLU A 36 -1.95 -7.80 3.62
C GLU A 36 -1.11 -6.55 3.87
N ALA A 37 -0.12 -6.64 4.72
CA ALA A 37 0.78 -5.53 5.02
C ALA A 37 2.21 -5.99 5.13
N PHE A 38 3.14 -5.12 4.78
CA PHE A 38 4.57 -5.34 4.88
C PHE A 38 5.27 -4.13 5.52
N ASP A 39 6.23 -4.42 6.36
CA ASP A 39 7.20 -3.46 6.88
C ASP A 39 8.55 -4.17 7.06
N THR A 40 9.64 -3.43 6.98
CA THR A 40 10.98 -3.98 7.25
C THR A 40 11.25 -4.20 8.73
N ARG A 41 10.39 -3.65 9.60
CA ARG A 41 10.47 -3.78 11.05
C ARG A 41 9.54 -4.89 11.53
N ASP A 42 10.10 -5.97 12.05
CA ASP A 42 9.31 -7.11 12.54
C ASP A 42 8.42 -6.76 13.75
N VAL A 43 8.81 -5.74 14.51
CA VAL A 43 8.06 -5.31 15.70
C VAL A 43 6.62 -4.86 15.40
N VAL A 44 6.30 -4.50 14.16
CA VAL A 44 4.94 -4.09 13.77
C VAL A 44 4.03 -5.26 13.40
N GLU A 45 4.55 -6.48 13.30
CA GLU A 45 3.77 -7.66 12.93
C GLU A 45 2.56 -7.86 13.85
N GLU A 46 2.76 -7.76 15.15
CA GLU A 46 1.70 -7.94 16.14
C GLU A 46 0.60 -6.87 15.97
N GLN A 47 0.98 -5.63 15.69
CA GLN A 47 0.04 -4.54 15.44
C GLN A 47 -0.81 -4.79 14.20
N VAL A 48 -0.19 -5.28 13.12
CA VAL A 48 -0.88 -5.65 11.88
C VAL A 48 -1.89 -6.78 12.14
N GLN A 49 -1.45 -7.83 12.82
CA GLN A 49 -2.29 -8.98 13.14
C GLN A 49 -3.44 -8.60 14.08
N SER A 50 -3.23 -7.70 15.03
CA SER A 50 -4.26 -7.21 15.94
C SER A 50 -5.40 -6.48 15.21
N LEU A 51 -5.12 -5.89 14.05
CA LEU A 51 -6.12 -5.27 13.19
C LEU A 51 -6.82 -6.27 12.25
N GLY A 52 -6.47 -7.55 12.31
CA GLY A 52 -7.04 -8.59 11.47
C GLY A 52 -6.44 -8.67 10.06
N ALA A 53 -5.30 -8.04 9.82
CA ALA A 53 -4.56 -8.13 8.57
C ALA A 53 -3.46 -9.19 8.63
N LYS A 54 -3.02 -9.65 7.48
CA LYS A 54 -1.91 -10.59 7.34
C LYS A 54 -0.61 -9.83 7.16
N PHE A 55 0.38 -10.15 7.97
CA PHE A 55 1.73 -9.63 7.79
C PHE A 55 2.49 -10.48 6.78
N VAL A 56 3.02 -9.84 5.74
CA VAL A 56 3.83 -10.51 4.70
C VAL A 56 5.27 -10.55 5.20
N LYS A 57 5.76 -11.75 5.50
CA LYS A 57 7.15 -11.94 5.93
C LYS A 57 8.06 -12.05 4.72
N ILE A 58 9.07 -11.20 4.68
CA ILE A 58 10.16 -11.24 3.72
C ILE A 58 11.45 -11.34 4.52
N ASP A 59 12.14 -12.45 4.40
CA ASP A 59 13.44 -12.61 5.04
C ASP A 59 14.48 -11.74 4.32
N LEU A 60 14.73 -10.57 4.88
CA LEU A 60 15.73 -9.62 4.43
C LEU A 60 17.07 -9.74 5.20
N GLY A 61 17.19 -10.71 6.10
CA GLY A 61 18.31 -10.82 7.03
C GLY A 61 18.19 -9.82 8.19
N GLU A 62 19.31 -9.28 8.66
CA GLU A 62 19.30 -8.31 9.77
C GLU A 62 18.71 -6.98 9.32
N THR A 63 17.51 -6.70 9.79
CA THR A 63 16.82 -5.42 9.67
C THR A 63 16.50 -4.89 11.06
N GLY A 64 16.07 -3.64 11.17
CA GLY A 64 15.73 -3.09 12.48
C GLY A 64 15.18 -1.68 12.40
N GLU A 65 15.06 -1.06 13.55
CA GLU A 65 14.67 0.33 13.70
C GLU A 65 15.85 1.21 14.09
N THR A 66 15.76 2.48 13.73
CA THR A 66 16.59 3.52 14.32
C THR A 66 16.05 3.87 15.71
N ASP A 67 16.86 4.55 16.53
CA ASP A 67 16.46 5.03 17.87
C ASP A 67 15.20 5.94 17.84
N GLN A 68 14.84 6.44 16.69
CA GLN A 68 13.65 7.28 16.44
C GLN A 68 12.44 6.50 15.90
N GLY A 69 12.50 5.17 15.83
CA GLY A 69 11.41 4.31 15.37
C GLY A 69 11.23 4.22 13.86
N TYR A 70 12.21 4.70 13.06
CA TYR A 70 12.22 4.52 11.61
C TYR A 70 12.95 3.24 11.22
N ALA A 71 12.55 2.65 10.10
CA ALA A 71 13.25 1.51 9.54
C ALA A 71 14.70 1.87 9.21
N LYS A 72 15.64 0.96 9.50
CA LYS A 72 17.03 1.10 9.05
C LYS A 72 17.12 0.99 7.55
N GLU A 73 18.14 1.63 6.99
CA GLU A 73 18.43 1.55 5.56
C GLU A 73 18.79 0.12 5.17
N LEU A 74 18.17 -0.35 4.09
CA LEU A 74 18.44 -1.66 3.52
C LEU A 74 19.62 -1.61 2.55
N THR A 75 20.34 -2.70 2.43
CA THR A 75 21.36 -2.88 1.40
C THR A 75 20.71 -3.00 0.01
N PRO A 76 21.45 -2.74 -1.10
CA PRO A 76 20.91 -2.89 -2.44
C PRO A 76 20.32 -4.28 -2.72
N ASP A 77 20.93 -5.35 -2.22
CA ASP A 77 20.44 -6.72 -2.38
C ASP A 77 19.14 -6.95 -1.60
N GLN A 78 19.04 -6.40 -0.40
CA GLN A 78 17.80 -6.44 0.40
C GLN A 78 16.66 -5.67 -0.28
N ILE A 79 16.96 -4.50 -0.84
CA ILE A 79 15.98 -3.70 -1.60
C ILE A 79 15.48 -4.48 -2.82
N GLN A 80 16.37 -5.12 -3.56
CA GLN A 80 16.00 -5.91 -4.73
C GLN A 80 15.10 -7.10 -4.36
N LYS A 81 15.48 -7.85 -3.32
CA LYS A 81 14.67 -8.96 -2.80
C LYS A 81 13.30 -8.49 -2.33
N GLN A 82 13.24 -7.38 -1.62
CA GLN A 82 11.98 -6.75 -1.21
C GLN A 82 11.10 -6.41 -2.39
N LYS A 83 11.65 -5.76 -3.41
CA LYS A 83 10.91 -5.41 -4.64
C LYS A 83 10.31 -6.62 -5.34
N GLU A 84 11.10 -7.69 -5.50
CA GLU A 84 10.64 -8.90 -6.18
C GLU A 84 9.46 -9.56 -5.47
N LEU A 85 9.53 -9.68 -4.15
CA LEU A 85 8.49 -10.30 -3.36
C LEU A 85 7.26 -9.40 -3.22
N GLN A 86 7.45 -8.09 -3.07
CA GLN A 86 6.36 -7.13 -3.07
C GLN A 86 5.65 -7.05 -4.42
N SER A 87 6.39 -7.14 -5.53
CA SER A 87 5.82 -7.18 -6.87
C SER A 87 4.77 -8.29 -7.01
N LYS A 88 5.07 -9.48 -6.50
CA LYS A 88 4.12 -10.62 -6.51
C LYS A 88 2.84 -10.35 -5.72
N VAL A 89 2.94 -9.61 -4.62
CA VAL A 89 1.75 -9.23 -3.85
C VAL A 89 0.97 -8.11 -4.55
N CYS A 90 1.67 -7.14 -5.14
CA CYS A 90 1.04 -6.08 -5.93
C CYS A 90 0.24 -6.63 -7.10
N GLU A 91 0.77 -7.62 -7.83
CA GLU A 91 0.11 -8.23 -9.00
C GLU A 91 -1.28 -8.77 -8.68
N ARG A 92 -1.48 -9.33 -7.48
CA ARG A 92 -2.77 -9.90 -7.04
C ARG A 92 -3.64 -8.93 -6.26
N SER A 93 -3.17 -7.70 -6.02
CA SER A 93 -3.88 -6.70 -5.23
C SER A 93 -4.75 -5.81 -6.11
N ASP A 94 -5.91 -5.43 -5.61
CA ASP A 94 -6.80 -4.45 -6.26
C ASP A 94 -6.41 -3.02 -5.86
N ILE A 95 -5.92 -2.86 -4.63
CA ILE A 95 -5.49 -1.58 -4.07
C ILE A 95 -4.15 -1.78 -3.37
N VAL A 96 -3.19 -0.91 -3.68
CA VAL A 96 -1.90 -0.83 -3.01
C VAL A 96 -1.75 0.54 -2.38
N ILE A 97 -1.30 0.57 -1.14
CA ILE A 97 -1.06 1.82 -0.39
C ILE A 97 0.39 1.82 0.08
N THR A 98 1.14 2.82 -0.30
CA THR A 98 2.54 2.96 0.09
C THR A 98 2.72 4.15 1.03
N THR A 99 3.36 3.91 2.16
CA THR A 99 3.64 4.93 3.19
C THR A 99 5.07 4.89 3.69
N ALA A 100 5.98 4.20 2.98
CA ALA A 100 7.34 3.99 3.42
C ALA A 100 8.16 5.28 3.31
N GLN A 101 8.67 5.75 4.44
CA GLN A 101 9.52 6.93 4.54
C GLN A 101 10.80 6.62 5.31
N LEU A 102 11.87 7.31 4.96
CA LEU A 102 13.14 7.27 5.65
C LEU A 102 13.40 8.64 6.30
N PHE A 103 13.90 8.62 7.53
CA PHE A 103 14.22 9.86 8.24
C PHE A 103 15.35 10.62 7.53
N GLY A 104 15.10 11.89 7.15
CA GLY A 104 16.08 12.78 6.55
C GLY A 104 16.56 12.39 5.13
N ARG A 105 15.88 11.43 4.48
CA ARG A 105 16.23 10.95 3.14
C ARG A 105 15.00 10.86 2.23
N PRO A 106 15.20 10.86 0.91
CA PRO A 106 14.10 10.59 -0.02
C PRO A 106 13.46 9.24 0.26
N ALA A 107 12.16 9.13 0.01
CA ALA A 107 11.44 7.88 0.11
C ALA A 107 12.03 6.83 -0.86
N PRO A 108 12.12 5.56 -0.46
CA PRO A 108 12.63 4.51 -1.34
C PRO A 108 11.63 4.23 -2.47
N LEU A 109 12.13 4.05 -3.69
CA LEU A 109 11.32 3.57 -4.80
C LEU A 109 11.04 2.08 -4.63
N LEU A 110 9.79 1.73 -4.37
CA LEU A 110 9.36 0.36 -4.08
C LEU A 110 8.58 -0.29 -5.22
N ILE A 111 7.81 0.50 -5.96
CA ILE A 111 6.97 0.03 -7.06
C ILE A 111 7.42 0.73 -8.34
N ASP A 112 8.03 -0.03 -9.22
CA ASP A 112 8.47 0.45 -10.52
C ASP A 112 7.42 0.17 -11.62
N ASN A 113 7.64 0.72 -12.80
CA ASN A 113 6.76 0.53 -13.94
C ASN A 113 6.58 -0.94 -14.32
N ASN A 114 7.62 -1.75 -14.15
CA ASN A 114 7.55 -3.18 -14.43
C ASN A 114 6.55 -3.90 -13.52
N THR A 115 6.51 -3.55 -12.24
CA THR A 115 5.51 -4.06 -11.30
C THR A 115 4.10 -3.56 -11.65
N ILE A 116 3.96 -2.27 -11.98
CA ILE A 116 2.67 -1.67 -12.36
C ILE A 116 2.09 -2.38 -13.59
N ASP A 117 2.91 -2.67 -14.58
CA ASP A 117 2.50 -3.33 -15.83
C ASP A 117 1.97 -4.75 -15.62
N LYS A 118 2.34 -5.39 -14.51
CA LYS A 118 1.84 -6.72 -14.13
C LYS A 118 0.55 -6.69 -13.31
N MET A 119 0.14 -5.52 -12.82
CA MET A 119 -1.10 -5.37 -12.07
C MET A 119 -2.31 -5.41 -13.00
N SER A 120 -3.45 -5.81 -12.48
CA SER A 120 -4.70 -5.84 -13.25
C SER A 120 -5.17 -4.43 -13.58
N SER A 121 -5.67 -4.24 -14.80
CA SER A 121 -6.36 -3.00 -15.19
C SER A 121 -7.54 -2.73 -14.23
N GLY A 122 -7.67 -1.48 -13.80
CA GLY A 122 -8.64 -1.08 -12.79
C GLY A 122 -8.11 -1.09 -11.35
N SER A 123 -6.89 -1.60 -11.12
CA SER A 123 -6.21 -1.48 -9.82
C SER A 123 -5.82 -0.04 -9.53
N VAL A 124 -5.67 0.27 -8.24
CA VAL A 124 -5.34 1.62 -7.77
C VAL A 124 -4.14 1.55 -6.83
N ILE A 125 -3.21 2.47 -6.99
CA ILE A 125 -2.06 2.65 -6.11
C ILE A 125 -2.15 4.04 -5.47
N PHE A 126 -2.12 4.10 -4.13
CA PHE A 126 -2.01 5.34 -3.38
C PHE A 126 -0.57 5.50 -2.89
N ASP A 127 0.13 6.50 -3.39
CA ASP A 127 1.45 6.87 -2.90
C ASP A 127 1.32 8.00 -1.88
N MET A 128 1.49 7.65 -0.61
CA MET A 128 1.41 8.58 0.50
C MET A 128 2.79 9.12 0.91
N ALA A 129 3.86 8.73 0.23
CA ALA A 129 5.21 9.23 0.42
C ALA A 129 5.66 10.20 -0.69
N VAL A 130 4.74 10.67 -1.50
CA VAL A 130 5.01 11.46 -2.71
C VAL A 130 5.76 12.78 -2.41
N GLU A 131 5.51 13.40 -1.28
CA GLU A 131 6.23 14.62 -0.85
C GLU A 131 7.71 14.38 -0.52
N SER A 132 8.05 13.14 -0.15
CA SER A 132 9.42 12.70 0.15
C SER A 132 10.11 12.06 -1.06
N GLY A 133 9.59 12.26 -2.26
CA GLY A 133 10.11 11.70 -3.51
C GLY A 133 9.29 10.54 -4.08
N GLY A 134 8.40 9.94 -3.30
CA GLY A 134 7.47 8.88 -3.71
C GLY A 134 8.04 7.47 -3.63
N ASN A 135 7.15 6.53 -3.35
CA ASN A 135 7.44 5.09 -3.37
C ASN A 135 7.10 4.43 -4.72
N VAL A 136 6.38 5.15 -5.58
CA VAL A 136 5.85 4.62 -6.83
C VAL A 136 6.42 5.41 -8.00
N GLU A 137 6.97 4.71 -8.98
CA GLU A 137 7.53 5.33 -10.18
C GLU A 137 6.45 6.13 -10.92
N GLY A 138 6.75 7.38 -11.24
CA GLY A 138 5.85 8.28 -11.96
C GLY A 138 4.78 8.94 -11.10
N SER A 139 4.67 8.64 -9.81
CA SER A 139 3.71 9.33 -8.94
C SER A 139 4.04 10.83 -8.83
N GLN A 140 2.99 11.65 -8.79
CA GLN A 140 3.09 13.10 -8.67
C GLN A 140 2.18 13.59 -7.53
N PRO A 141 2.59 14.63 -6.78
CA PRO A 141 1.78 15.18 -5.70
C PRO A 141 0.41 15.64 -6.18
N ASP A 142 -0.64 15.12 -5.55
CA ASP A 142 -2.04 15.49 -5.78
C ASP A 142 -2.53 15.29 -7.23
N GLU A 143 -1.88 14.40 -7.99
CA GLU A 143 -2.23 14.03 -9.35
C GLU A 143 -2.62 12.56 -9.47
N ILE A 144 -3.43 12.25 -10.47
CA ILE A 144 -3.78 10.90 -10.87
C ILE A 144 -3.08 10.58 -12.19
N ILE A 145 -2.18 9.60 -12.16
CA ILE A 145 -1.46 9.09 -13.32
C ILE A 145 -2.06 7.73 -13.68
N ILE A 146 -2.32 7.51 -14.95
CA ILE A 146 -2.84 6.22 -15.43
C ILE A 146 -1.77 5.53 -16.27
N ARG A 147 -1.43 4.30 -15.89
CA ARG A 147 -0.52 3.44 -16.64
C ARG A 147 -1.15 2.05 -16.82
N ASN A 148 -1.35 1.62 -18.06
CA ASN A 148 -1.97 0.33 -18.39
C ASN A 148 -3.28 0.05 -17.62
N GLY A 149 -4.12 1.07 -17.46
CA GLY A 149 -5.36 0.97 -16.71
C GLY A 149 -5.21 0.97 -15.20
N VAL A 150 -4.00 1.06 -14.65
CA VAL A 150 -3.72 1.22 -13.22
C VAL A 150 -3.65 2.70 -12.88
N LYS A 151 -4.42 3.13 -11.88
CA LYS A 151 -4.40 4.51 -11.39
C LYS A 151 -3.37 4.65 -10.29
N ILE A 152 -2.48 5.62 -10.44
CA ILE A 152 -1.45 5.99 -9.47
C ILE A 152 -1.82 7.36 -8.92
N ILE A 153 -2.16 7.41 -7.64
CA ILE A 153 -2.63 8.61 -6.96
C ILE A 153 -1.60 9.03 -5.91
N GLY A 154 -0.93 10.15 -6.14
CA GLY A 154 -0.06 10.77 -5.15
C GLY A 154 -0.89 11.59 -4.16
N ILE A 155 -0.73 11.33 -2.87
CA ILE A 155 -1.42 12.09 -1.81
C ILE A 155 -0.38 12.84 -1.01
N SER A 156 -0.38 14.18 -1.17
CA SER A 156 0.48 15.07 -0.40
C SER A 156 -0.14 15.48 0.94
N ASN A 157 0.69 16.03 1.83
CA ASN A 157 0.25 16.65 3.08
C ASN A 157 -0.38 15.69 4.09
N LEU A 158 0.34 14.61 4.41
CA LEU A 158 -0.10 13.55 5.32
C LEU A 158 -0.44 14.06 6.73
N ALA A 159 0.34 14.98 7.27
CA ALA A 159 0.26 15.35 8.68
C ALA A 159 -1.04 16.08 9.07
N SER A 160 -1.69 16.77 8.13
CA SER A 160 -2.91 17.54 8.40
C SER A 160 -4.20 16.89 7.87
N LYS A 161 -4.10 15.95 6.94
CA LYS A 161 -5.25 15.37 6.23
C LYS A 161 -5.52 13.90 6.54
N VAL A 162 -4.60 13.22 7.22
CA VAL A 162 -4.64 11.75 7.39
C VAL A 162 -5.83 11.31 8.24
N ALA A 163 -6.25 12.08 9.23
CA ALA A 163 -7.35 11.69 10.11
C ALA A 163 -8.75 11.76 9.48
N GLY A 164 -8.95 12.60 8.45
CA GLY A 164 -10.26 12.82 7.84
C GLY A 164 -10.33 12.48 6.35
N HIS A 165 -9.31 12.89 5.58
CA HIS A 165 -9.36 12.82 4.11
C HIS A 165 -8.83 11.52 3.52
N ALA A 166 -7.86 10.84 4.12
CA ALA A 166 -7.39 9.56 3.63
C ALA A 166 -8.45 8.46 3.83
N SER A 167 -9.16 8.47 4.95
CA SER A 167 -10.32 7.61 5.16
C SER A 167 -11.45 7.92 4.18
N LEU A 168 -11.69 9.21 3.88
CA LEU A 168 -12.71 9.62 2.93
C LEU A 168 -12.30 9.35 1.48
N ALA A 169 -11.04 9.59 1.13
CA ALA A 169 -10.51 9.26 -0.20
C ALA A 169 -10.47 7.74 -0.42
N LEU A 170 -10.06 6.95 0.57
CA LEU A 170 -10.12 5.49 0.52
C LEU A 170 -11.58 5.00 0.42
N SER A 171 -12.50 5.53 1.23
CA SER A 171 -13.90 5.12 1.20
C SER A 171 -14.59 5.58 -0.09
N ASN A 172 -14.40 6.82 -0.52
CA ASN A 172 -15.04 7.35 -1.73
C ASN A 172 -14.45 6.71 -2.98
N ASN A 173 -13.13 6.54 -3.08
CA ASN A 173 -12.53 5.90 -4.24
C ASN A 173 -12.76 4.39 -4.25
N CYS A 174 -12.71 3.70 -3.12
CA CYS A 174 -13.11 2.31 -3.04
C CYS A 174 -14.58 2.12 -3.43
N LEU A 175 -15.49 3.00 -2.98
CA LEU A 175 -16.91 2.93 -3.30
C LEU A 175 -17.19 3.29 -4.76
N LEU A 176 -16.56 4.34 -5.30
CA LEU A 176 -16.74 4.76 -6.69
C LEU A 176 -16.20 3.75 -7.70
N TYR A 177 -15.11 3.03 -7.35
CA TYR A 177 -14.52 2.02 -8.23
C TYR A 177 -15.04 0.60 -8.00
N THR A 178 -15.85 0.38 -6.96
CA THR A 178 -16.47 -0.92 -6.68
C THR A 178 -17.91 -1.01 -7.15
N SER A 179 -18.53 0.08 -7.56
CA SER A 179 -19.86 0.02 -8.19
C SER A 179 -19.73 -0.68 -9.55
N PRO A 180 -20.51 -1.75 -9.81
CA PRO A 180 -20.53 -2.33 -11.14
C PRO A 180 -20.97 -1.24 -12.13
N SER A 181 -20.20 -1.09 -13.21
CA SER A 181 -20.65 -0.28 -14.35
C SER A 181 -22.01 -0.82 -14.80
N PRO A 182 -23.01 0.04 -15.02
CA PRO A 182 -24.22 -0.41 -15.68
C PRO A 182 -23.79 -1.04 -17.02
N ARG A 183 -24.08 -2.29 -17.21
CA ARG A 183 -23.93 -2.91 -18.52
C ARG A 183 -25.06 -2.40 -19.36
N ASP A 184 -24.71 -1.77 -20.47
CA ASP A 184 -25.61 -1.59 -21.60
C ASP A 184 -26.03 -2.94 -22.16
#